data_aaaf67facfc5dd13c5d4f666920dc68c
#
_entry.id   aaaf67facfc5dd13c5d4f666920dc68c
#
_cell.length_a   1.000
_cell.length_b   1.000
_cell.length_c   1.000
_cell.angle_alpha   90.00
_cell.angle_beta   90.00
_cell.angle_gamma   90.00
#
_symmetry.space_group_name_H-M   'P 1'
#
loop_
_entity.id
_entity.type
_entity.pdbx_description
1 polymer ?
#
loop_
_entity_poly.entity_id
_entity_poly.type
_entity_poly.pdbx_seq_one_letter_code
_entity_poly.pdbx_strand_id
1 'polypeptide(L)'
;MQTIRDLQERNVKPKKGKGPSLSTRPSKGLVRLAGIEPTTPWFVAKYSIQLSYSRNSHNYAMEEKNYITPAGHERIKSELLQLLNLDRPEVVRIVHWAASNGDRSENGDYIYGKKRLREIDRRIRFLNKRLECAVVVDNLARKTGEADAEQIFFGATVTYSNLEGVNAGQETTITIVGVDEVNLEKGHVSWVSPIAKALIKARLGDCVRIQTPTGPTEIEIIEVQYY
;
A
#
# COMPACT_ATOMS: atom_id res chain seq x y z
N MET A 1 -1.13 53.86 -3.94
CA MET A 1 -1.69 53.35 -5.20
C MET A 1 -0.61 53.45 -6.28
N GLN A 2 0.12 52.38 -6.46
CA GLN A 2 0.98 52.22 -7.65
C GLN A 2 1.09 50.71 -7.94
N THR A 3 0.74 50.41 -9.10
CA THR A 3 0.15 49.22 -9.67
C THR A 3 1.20 48.15 -9.95
N ILE A 4 0.85 46.91 -9.64
CA ILE A 4 1.46 45.67 -10.07
C ILE A 4 1.30 45.55 -11.61
N ARG A 5 2.30 46.08 -12.38
CA ARG A 5 2.32 45.92 -13.85
C ARG A 5 3.73 46.08 -14.42
N ASP A 6 4.75 45.38 -13.92
CA ASP A 6 6.08 45.39 -14.57
C ASP A 6 6.91 44.14 -14.20
N LEU A 7 6.38 42.92 -14.40
CA LEU A 7 7.19 41.70 -14.34
C LEU A 7 6.71 40.66 -15.41
N GLN A 8 6.40 41.14 -16.60
CA GLN A 8 6.31 40.28 -17.78
C GLN A 8 7.17 40.91 -18.87
N GLU A 9 8.37 40.41 -19.04
CA GLU A 9 9.18 40.43 -20.26
C GLU A 9 10.65 40.20 -19.91
N ARG A 10 11.05 38.93 -19.85
CA ARG A 10 12.40 38.50 -20.29
C ARG A 10 12.40 37.02 -20.58
N ASN A 11 11.84 36.69 -21.73
CA ASN A 11 11.95 35.37 -22.33
C ASN A 11 13.20 35.39 -23.20
N VAL A 12 14.33 34.90 -22.68
CA VAL A 12 15.57 34.74 -23.44
C VAL A 12 15.66 33.30 -23.93
N LYS A 13 15.45 33.10 -25.22
CA LYS A 13 15.69 31.82 -25.90
C LYS A 13 17.19 31.51 -25.92
N PRO A 14 17.65 30.30 -25.57
CA PRO A 14 19.04 29.91 -25.83
C PRO A 14 19.21 29.48 -27.29
N LYS A 15 20.28 29.97 -27.91
CA LYS A 15 20.73 29.70 -29.25
C LYS A 15 21.18 28.24 -29.39
N LYS A 16 20.75 27.59 -30.48
CA LYS A 16 21.27 26.30 -30.98
C LYS A 16 22.76 26.43 -31.35
N GLY A 17 23.62 25.81 -30.56
CA GLY A 17 25.02 25.58 -30.89
C GLY A 17 25.13 24.24 -31.65
N LYS A 18 25.68 24.31 -32.88
CA LYS A 18 26.10 23.15 -33.68
C LYS A 18 27.30 22.49 -32.99
N GLY A 19 27.17 21.24 -32.57
CA GLY A 19 28.30 20.41 -32.14
C GLY A 19 28.99 19.75 -33.33
N PRO A 20 30.31 19.53 -33.22
CA PRO A 20 31.07 18.88 -34.30
C PRO A 20 30.86 17.36 -34.30
N SER A 21 30.71 16.82 -35.52
CA SER A 21 30.76 15.39 -35.81
C SER A 21 32.17 14.86 -35.58
N LEU A 22 32.31 13.85 -34.71
CA LEU A 22 33.49 13.02 -34.69
C LEU A 22 33.05 11.55 -34.57
N SER A 23 33.14 10.89 -35.68
CA SER A 23 33.20 9.45 -35.82
C SER A 23 34.57 9.00 -35.30
N THR A 24 34.59 8.21 -34.25
CA THR A 24 35.59 7.16 -34.04
C THR A 24 35.09 6.20 -32.98
N ARG A 25 34.75 4.98 -33.38
CA ARG A 25 34.59 3.85 -32.48
C ARG A 25 35.94 3.55 -31.83
N PRO A 26 36.07 3.49 -30.51
CA PRO A 26 37.18 2.80 -29.89
C PRO A 26 36.85 1.31 -29.85
N SER A 27 37.76 0.53 -30.44
CA SER A 27 37.89 -0.90 -30.30
C SER A 27 37.87 -1.31 -28.85
N LYS A 28 37.11 -2.38 -28.55
CA LYS A 28 37.10 -3.07 -27.24
C LYS A 28 38.50 -3.60 -26.92
N GLY A 29 39.26 -2.81 -26.20
CA GLY A 29 40.44 -3.27 -25.47
C GLY A 29 39.99 -3.87 -24.15
N LEU A 30 39.94 -5.20 -24.03
CA LEU A 30 39.88 -5.90 -22.77
C LEU A 30 41.16 -5.58 -21.99
N VAL A 31 41.07 -4.71 -21.00
CA VAL A 31 42.14 -4.57 -19.99
C VAL A 31 42.12 -5.85 -19.16
N ARG A 32 43.02 -6.79 -19.45
CA ARG A 32 43.34 -7.92 -18.58
C ARG A 32 44.00 -7.35 -17.32
N LEU A 33 43.24 -7.24 -16.25
CA LEU A 33 43.82 -7.19 -14.91
C LEU A 33 44.39 -8.59 -14.60
N ALA A 34 45.70 -8.67 -14.55
CA ALA A 34 46.44 -9.90 -14.24
C ALA A 34 46.05 -10.39 -12.83
N GLY A 35 45.59 -11.63 -12.73
CA GLY A 35 45.53 -12.39 -11.49
C GLY A 35 44.20 -12.85 -10.95
N ILE A 36 43.08 -12.68 -11.66
CA ILE A 36 41.79 -13.24 -11.21
C ILE A 36 41.17 -14.01 -12.38
N GLU A 37 41.27 -15.33 -12.34
CA GLU A 37 40.54 -16.19 -13.28
C GLU A 37 39.04 -16.16 -12.95
N PRO A 38 38.13 -15.96 -13.95
CA PRO A 38 36.69 -15.83 -13.72
C PRO A 38 35.98 -17.18 -13.59
N THR A 39 36.57 -18.16 -12.91
CA THR A 39 36.06 -19.53 -12.85
C THR A 39 35.53 -19.95 -11.46
N THR A 40 35.41 -19.05 -10.51
CA THR A 40 34.79 -19.42 -9.23
C THR A 40 33.26 -19.26 -9.29
N PRO A 41 32.48 -20.29 -8.96
CA PRO A 41 31.01 -20.29 -9.04
C PRO A 41 30.32 -19.13 -8.28
N TRP A 42 30.98 -18.63 -7.24
CA TRP A 42 30.41 -17.51 -6.43
C TRP A 42 30.44 -16.15 -7.14
N PHE A 43 31.39 -15.92 -8.04
CA PHE A 43 31.50 -14.66 -8.78
C PHE A 43 30.35 -14.54 -9.81
N VAL A 44 30.04 -15.64 -10.49
CA VAL A 44 28.92 -15.71 -11.43
C VAL A 44 27.59 -15.52 -10.69
N ALA A 45 27.43 -16.12 -9.50
CA ALA A 45 26.24 -15.97 -8.68
C ALA A 45 26.03 -14.53 -8.20
N LYS A 46 27.09 -13.83 -7.77
CA LYS A 46 27.01 -12.46 -7.30
C LYS A 46 26.60 -11.48 -8.40
N TYR A 47 27.13 -11.63 -9.61
CA TYR A 47 26.76 -10.78 -10.74
C TYR A 47 25.41 -11.17 -11.36
N SER A 48 25.01 -12.45 -11.33
CA SER A 48 23.69 -12.89 -11.75
C SER A 48 22.61 -12.37 -10.83
N ILE A 49 22.84 -12.33 -9.52
CA ILE A 49 21.92 -11.73 -8.54
C ILE A 49 21.79 -10.22 -8.78
N GLN A 50 22.88 -9.51 -9.06
CA GLN A 50 22.87 -8.07 -9.31
C GLN A 50 22.19 -7.72 -10.63
N LEU A 51 22.34 -8.55 -11.68
CA LEU A 51 21.65 -8.39 -12.96
C LEU A 51 20.17 -8.76 -12.88
N SER A 52 19.76 -9.71 -12.03
CA SER A 52 18.35 -10.03 -11.81
C SER A 52 17.65 -8.93 -10.99
N TYR A 53 18.31 -8.30 -10.03
CA TYR A 53 17.79 -7.12 -9.32
C TYR A 53 17.65 -5.91 -10.24
N SER A 54 18.58 -5.69 -11.17
CA SER A 54 18.52 -4.59 -12.13
C SER A 54 17.45 -4.78 -13.22
N ARG A 55 17.03 -6.02 -13.52
CA ARG A 55 15.96 -6.31 -14.49
C ARG A 55 14.56 -6.14 -13.91
N ASN A 56 14.40 -6.27 -12.60
CA ASN A 56 13.10 -6.12 -11.93
C ASN A 56 12.77 -4.67 -11.53
N SER A 57 13.69 -3.72 -11.73
CA SER A 57 13.45 -2.31 -11.41
C SER A 57 12.61 -1.55 -12.45
N HIS A 58 12.12 -2.21 -13.53
CA HIS A 58 11.23 -1.60 -14.53
C HIS A 58 9.79 -2.12 -14.50
N ASN A 59 9.44 -3.01 -13.57
CA ASN A 59 8.05 -3.15 -13.18
C ASN A 59 7.77 -2.03 -12.15
N TYR A 60 7.48 -0.84 -12.63
CA TYR A 60 6.56 0.04 -11.94
C TYR A 60 5.23 -0.72 -11.87
N ALA A 61 5.09 -1.60 -10.88
CA ALA A 61 3.79 -1.91 -10.34
C ALA A 61 3.20 -0.52 -10.06
N MET A 62 2.14 -0.15 -10.77
CA MET A 62 1.32 1.00 -10.40
C MET A 62 1.15 0.86 -8.90
N GLU A 63 1.68 1.82 -8.13
CA GLU A 63 1.52 1.83 -6.68
C GLU A 63 0.02 1.83 -6.46
N GLU A 64 -0.52 0.66 -6.12
CA GLU A 64 -1.95 0.53 -5.84
C GLU A 64 -2.21 1.42 -4.64
N LYS A 65 -2.85 2.55 -4.89
CA LYS A 65 -3.23 3.50 -3.83
C LYS A 65 -3.99 2.73 -2.76
N ASN A 66 -3.47 2.74 -1.56
CA ASN A 66 -4.12 2.13 -0.40
C ASN A 66 -5.00 3.17 0.29
N TYR A 67 -6.26 3.25 -0.13
CA TYR A 67 -7.22 4.12 0.57
C TYR A 67 -7.46 3.61 1.98
N ILE A 68 -7.41 4.53 2.94
CA ILE A 68 -7.55 4.23 4.37
C ILE A 68 -8.33 5.37 5.06
N THR A 69 -9.09 5.02 6.11
CA THR A 69 -9.73 6.03 6.95
C THR A 69 -8.70 6.71 7.87
N PRO A 70 -8.98 7.93 8.39
CA PRO A 70 -8.11 8.57 9.38
C PRO A 70 -7.89 7.68 10.62
N ALA A 71 -8.93 6.99 11.09
CA ALA A 71 -8.86 6.07 12.23
C ALA A 71 -7.99 4.85 11.93
N GLY A 72 -8.13 4.27 10.75
CA GLY A 72 -7.30 3.14 10.31
C GLY A 72 -5.83 3.50 10.16
N HIS A 73 -5.54 4.67 9.59
CA HIS A 73 -4.18 5.18 9.48
C HIS A 73 -3.52 5.34 10.86
N GLU A 74 -4.22 5.97 11.83
CA GLU A 74 -3.68 6.16 13.17
C GLU A 74 -3.48 4.82 13.92
N ARG A 75 -4.38 3.85 13.70
CA ARG A 75 -4.24 2.50 14.26
C ARG A 75 -2.97 1.81 13.73
N ILE A 76 -2.71 1.83 12.42
CA ILE A 76 -1.50 1.24 11.82
C ILE A 76 -0.24 1.94 12.33
N LYS A 77 -0.26 3.26 12.43
CA LYS A 77 0.83 4.07 12.95
C LYS A 77 1.11 3.76 14.43
N SER A 78 0.08 3.63 15.24
CA SER A 78 0.21 3.28 16.66
C SER A 78 0.81 1.88 16.83
N GLU A 79 0.37 0.87 16.05
CA GLU A 79 0.94 -0.46 16.04
C GLU A 79 2.43 -0.43 15.66
N LEU A 80 2.79 0.33 14.62
CA LEU A 80 4.17 0.49 14.19
C LEU A 80 5.05 1.08 15.30
N LEU A 81 4.58 2.13 15.97
CA LEU A 81 5.31 2.77 17.07
C LEU A 81 5.47 1.84 18.26
N GLN A 82 4.46 1.05 18.61
CA GLN A 82 4.52 0.03 19.64
C GLN A 82 5.59 -1.01 19.33
N LEU A 83 5.57 -1.56 18.11
CA LEU A 83 6.57 -2.54 17.69
C LEU A 83 8.00 -2.00 17.71
N LEU A 84 8.21 -0.74 17.30
CA LEU A 84 9.52 -0.11 17.26
C LEU A 84 10.06 0.24 18.64
N ASN A 85 9.21 0.80 19.50
CA ASN A 85 9.65 1.42 20.75
C ASN A 85 9.56 0.49 21.97
N LEU A 86 8.69 -0.53 21.91
CA LEU A 86 8.44 -1.45 23.05
C LEU A 86 8.82 -2.89 22.70
N ASP A 87 8.12 -3.51 21.75
CA ASP A 87 8.22 -4.96 21.54
C ASP A 87 9.60 -5.37 21.01
N ARG A 88 10.11 -4.65 20.01
CA ARG A 88 11.41 -4.96 19.42
C ARG A 88 12.58 -4.80 20.39
N PRO A 89 12.73 -3.70 21.13
CA PRO A 89 13.79 -3.54 22.13
C PRO A 89 13.73 -4.60 23.23
N GLU A 90 12.53 -4.95 23.69
CA GLU A 90 12.35 -5.99 24.71
C GLU A 90 12.87 -7.35 24.21
N VAL A 91 12.44 -7.78 23.02
CA VAL A 91 12.88 -9.05 22.44
C VAL A 91 14.38 -9.05 22.17
N VAL A 92 14.97 -7.92 21.75
CA VAL A 92 16.43 -7.77 21.58
C VAL A 92 17.15 -7.99 22.90
N ARG A 93 16.63 -7.43 24.02
CA ARG A 93 17.19 -7.61 25.35
C ARG A 93 17.16 -9.09 25.77
N ILE A 94 16.03 -9.78 25.55
CA ILE A 94 15.88 -11.21 25.84
C ILE A 94 16.87 -12.04 25.04
N VAL A 95 16.98 -11.78 23.72
CA VAL A 95 17.93 -12.49 22.84
C VAL A 95 19.38 -12.26 23.27
N HIS A 96 19.71 -11.03 23.65
CA HIS A 96 21.06 -10.70 24.12
C HIS A 96 21.39 -11.44 25.43
N TRP A 97 20.46 -11.43 26.39
CA TRP A 97 20.62 -12.18 27.66
C TRP A 97 20.76 -13.68 27.41
N ALA A 98 19.88 -14.27 26.60
CA ALA A 98 19.95 -15.68 26.24
C ALA A 98 21.26 -16.06 25.56
N ALA A 99 21.81 -15.17 24.70
CA ALA A 99 23.08 -15.38 24.04
C ALA A 99 24.31 -15.39 24.97
N SER A 100 24.18 -14.82 26.17
CA SER A 100 25.24 -14.82 27.20
C SER A 100 25.24 -16.07 28.10
N ASN A 101 24.18 -16.87 28.05
CA ASN A 101 23.95 -18.02 28.97
C ASN A 101 24.48 -19.38 28.44
N GLY A 102 25.38 -19.39 27.42
CA GLY A 102 26.02 -20.61 26.94
C GLY A 102 25.77 -20.91 25.48
N ASP A 103 25.68 -22.19 25.10
CA ASP A 103 25.55 -22.61 23.72
C ASP A 103 24.23 -22.11 23.09
N ARG A 104 24.38 -21.28 22.05
CA ARG A 104 23.27 -20.67 21.33
C ARG A 104 22.45 -21.68 20.53
N SER A 105 23.05 -22.82 20.17
CA SER A 105 22.39 -23.84 19.33
C SER A 105 21.37 -24.65 20.11
N GLU A 106 21.58 -24.82 21.43
CA GLU A 106 20.69 -25.60 22.32
C GLU A 106 19.83 -24.71 23.23
N ASN A 107 20.07 -23.38 23.21
CA ASN A 107 19.33 -22.44 24.03
C ASN A 107 17.99 -22.09 23.39
N GLY A 108 16.90 -22.64 23.95
CA GLY A 108 15.53 -22.41 23.49
C GLY A 108 15.15 -20.93 23.46
N ASP A 109 15.47 -20.15 24.49
CA ASP A 109 15.13 -18.73 24.59
C ASP A 109 15.81 -17.91 23.49
N TYR A 110 17.06 -18.27 23.15
CA TYR A 110 17.76 -17.65 22.05
C TYR A 110 17.09 -17.95 20.71
N ILE A 111 16.74 -19.22 20.44
CA ILE A 111 16.12 -19.65 19.19
C ILE A 111 14.75 -19.01 19.02
N TYR A 112 13.88 -19.06 20.05
CA TYR A 112 12.54 -18.47 20.03
C TYR A 112 12.59 -16.95 19.96
N GLY A 113 13.47 -16.30 20.71
CA GLY A 113 13.67 -14.87 20.67
C GLY A 113 14.10 -14.38 19.26
N LYS A 114 15.02 -15.09 18.62
CA LYS A 114 15.42 -14.80 17.23
C LYS A 114 14.28 -15.00 16.22
N LYS A 115 13.42 -16.01 16.45
CA LYS A 115 12.23 -16.21 15.61
C LYS A 115 11.27 -15.04 15.77
N ARG A 116 10.97 -14.66 17.03
CA ARG A 116 10.07 -13.54 17.36
C ARG A 116 10.60 -12.22 16.79
N LEU A 117 11.90 -11.94 16.90
CA LEU A 117 12.50 -10.74 16.32
C LEU A 117 12.31 -10.65 14.80
N ARG A 118 12.47 -11.77 14.06
CA ARG A 118 12.20 -11.81 12.63
C ARG A 118 10.73 -11.58 12.28
N GLU A 119 9.81 -12.03 13.14
CA GLU A 119 8.36 -11.77 12.96
C GLU A 119 8.05 -10.28 13.14
N ILE A 120 8.58 -9.65 14.19
CA ILE A 120 8.45 -8.22 14.45
C ILE A 120 9.05 -7.41 13.29
N ASP A 121 10.28 -7.73 12.84
CA ASP A 121 10.93 -7.03 11.74
C ASP A 121 10.15 -7.18 10.41
N ARG A 122 9.49 -8.32 10.17
CA ARG A 122 8.59 -8.50 9.01
C ARG A 122 7.33 -7.64 9.14
N ARG A 123 6.73 -7.58 10.33
CA ARG A 123 5.54 -6.76 10.58
C ARG A 123 5.84 -5.28 10.43
N ILE A 124 6.96 -4.80 10.97
CA ILE A 124 7.42 -3.41 10.81
C ILE A 124 7.58 -3.06 9.33
N ARG A 125 8.24 -3.91 8.52
CA ARG A 125 8.39 -3.66 7.08
C ARG A 125 7.05 -3.62 6.36
N PHE A 126 6.11 -4.50 6.74
CA PHE A 126 4.77 -4.51 6.18
C PHE A 126 4.02 -3.21 6.49
N LEU A 127 4.00 -2.78 7.77
CA LEU A 127 3.31 -1.57 8.21
C LEU A 127 3.89 -0.31 7.57
N ASN A 128 5.23 -0.21 7.48
CA ASN A 128 5.89 0.90 6.78
C ASN A 128 5.42 0.99 5.33
N LYS A 129 5.47 -0.13 4.59
CA LYS A 129 5.02 -0.16 3.20
C LYS A 129 3.54 0.24 3.06
N ARG A 130 2.68 -0.18 4.01
CA ARG A 130 1.25 0.20 4.01
C ARG A 130 1.06 1.70 4.24
N LEU A 131 1.84 2.30 5.15
CA LEU A 131 1.79 3.74 5.42
C LEU A 131 2.38 4.58 4.27
N GLU A 132 3.44 4.11 3.61
CA GLU A 132 4.06 4.79 2.47
C GLU A 132 3.09 4.96 1.28
N CYS A 133 2.26 3.95 1.00
CA CYS A 133 1.27 4.01 -0.09
C CYS A 133 -0.13 4.42 0.39
N ALA A 134 -0.30 4.79 1.66
CA ALA A 134 -1.60 5.14 2.22
C ALA A 134 -2.10 6.49 1.69
N VAL A 135 -3.34 6.50 1.22
CA VAL A 135 -4.08 7.72 0.89
C VAL A 135 -5.20 7.85 1.92
N VAL A 136 -5.03 8.75 2.86
CA VAL A 136 -6.04 9.00 3.89
C VAL A 136 -7.21 9.75 3.26
N VAL A 137 -8.40 9.17 3.35
CA VAL A 137 -9.64 9.76 2.84
C VAL A 137 -10.49 10.20 4.03
N ASP A 138 -10.65 11.51 4.17
CA ASP A 138 -11.58 12.11 5.13
C ASP A 138 -12.89 12.45 4.43
N ASN A 139 -14.00 11.96 4.98
CA ASN A 139 -15.33 12.18 4.45
C ASN A 139 -16.07 13.34 5.16
N LEU A 140 -15.35 14.24 5.84
CA LEU A 140 -15.93 15.32 6.61
C LEU A 140 -16.90 16.18 5.76
N ALA A 141 -16.52 16.54 4.54
CA ALA A 141 -17.36 17.31 3.63
C ALA A 141 -18.69 16.62 3.27
N ARG A 142 -18.70 15.28 3.17
CA ARG A 142 -19.94 14.50 2.95
C ARG A 142 -20.77 14.36 4.22
N LYS A 143 -20.10 14.16 5.34
CA LYS A 143 -20.74 14.09 6.65
C LYS A 143 -21.43 15.41 7.03
N THR A 144 -20.85 16.55 6.70
CA THR A 144 -21.40 17.88 6.96
C THR A 144 -22.41 18.33 5.92
N GLY A 145 -22.63 17.57 4.85
CA GLY A 145 -23.54 17.93 3.76
C GLY A 145 -22.99 18.96 2.77
N GLU A 146 -21.70 19.28 2.84
CA GLU A 146 -21.01 20.17 1.89
C GLU A 146 -20.75 19.51 0.54
N ALA A 147 -20.77 18.17 0.51
CA ALA A 147 -20.62 17.36 -0.70
C ALA A 147 -21.81 16.38 -0.82
N ASP A 148 -21.98 15.79 -2.01
CA ASP A 148 -23.04 14.81 -2.31
C ASP A 148 -22.95 13.60 -1.35
N ALA A 149 -23.86 13.58 -0.36
CA ALA A 149 -23.94 12.53 0.65
C ALA A 149 -24.76 11.31 0.17
N GLU A 150 -25.56 11.45 -0.88
CA GLU A 150 -26.38 10.38 -1.43
C GLU A 150 -25.62 9.43 -2.34
N GLN A 151 -24.47 9.87 -2.86
CA GLN A 151 -23.62 9.06 -3.71
C GLN A 151 -22.60 8.26 -2.88
N ILE A 152 -22.48 6.98 -3.19
CA ILE A 152 -21.61 6.05 -2.47
C ILE A 152 -20.16 6.18 -2.94
N PHE A 153 -19.26 6.45 -1.98
CA PHE A 153 -17.83 6.45 -2.14
C PHE A 153 -17.14 5.69 -1.00
N PHE A 154 -15.80 5.75 -0.97
CA PHE A 154 -15.00 5.20 0.13
C PHE A 154 -15.44 5.82 1.48
N GLY A 155 -15.59 4.97 2.50
CA GLY A 155 -16.01 5.36 3.85
C GLY A 155 -17.52 5.49 4.03
N ALA A 156 -18.34 5.23 2.99
CA ALA A 156 -19.79 5.18 3.12
C ALA A 156 -20.25 3.97 3.93
N THR A 157 -21.23 4.15 4.77
CA THR A 157 -22.06 3.10 5.35
C THR A 157 -23.34 3.03 4.54
N VAL A 158 -23.61 1.86 3.95
CA VAL A 158 -24.67 1.62 3.01
C VAL A 158 -25.60 0.54 3.54
N THR A 159 -26.88 0.82 3.64
CA THR A 159 -27.92 -0.16 3.88
C THR A 159 -28.63 -0.48 2.56
N TYR A 160 -28.68 -1.75 2.21
CA TYR A 160 -29.35 -2.23 1.00
C TYR A 160 -30.29 -3.40 1.31
N SER A 161 -31.31 -3.59 0.46
CA SER A 161 -32.23 -4.72 0.50
C SER A 161 -32.00 -5.65 -0.70
N ASN A 162 -32.05 -6.94 -0.47
CA ASN A 162 -32.06 -7.91 -1.56
C ASN A 162 -33.42 -7.92 -2.24
N LEU A 163 -33.44 -7.74 -3.57
CA LEU A 163 -34.70 -7.77 -4.36
C LEU A 163 -35.09 -9.19 -4.76
N GLU A 164 -34.11 -10.11 -4.86
CA GLU A 164 -34.30 -11.47 -5.38
C GLU A 164 -33.69 -12.53 -4.45
N GLY A 165 -34.14 -13.76 -4.61
CA GLY A 165 -33.61 -14.95 -3.93
C GLY A 165 -34.24 -15.26 -2.58
N VAL A 166 -33.59 -16.18 -1.84
CA VAL A 166 -34.07 -16.65 -0.52
C VAL A 166 -34.11 -15.56 0.53
N ASN A 167 -33.28 -14.51 0.36
CA ASN A 167 -33.13 -13.39 1.28
C ASN A 167 -33.83 -12.12 0.75
N ALA A 168 -34.79 -12.25 -0.16
CA ALA A 168 -35.54 -11.09 -0.67
C ALA A 168 -36.22 -10.32 0.48
N GLY A 169 -36.07 -8.99 0.49
CA GLY A 169 -36.53 -8.10 1.55
C GLY A 169 -35.64 -8.05 2.80
N GLN A 170 -34.54 -8.80 2.84
CA GLN A 170 -33.58 -8.70 3.95
C GLN A 170 -32.68 -7.49 3.77
N GLU A 171 -32.64 -6.62 4.75
CA GLU A 171 -31.73 -5.48 4.81
C GLU A 171 -30.36 -5.88 5.36
N THR A 172 -29.32 -5.33 4.76
CA THR A 172 -27.94 -5.54 5.19
C THR A 172 -27.20 -4.22 5.18
N THR A 173 -26.51 -3.92 6.27
CA THR A 173 -25.69 -2.71 6.38
C THR A 173 -24.21 -3.05 6.31
N ILE A 174 -23.48 -2.37 5.45
CA ILE A 174 -22.04 -2.50 5.30
C ILE A 174 -21.36 -1.14 5.29
N THR A 175 -20.10 -1.09 5.75
CA THR A 175 -19.26 0.09 5.66
C THR A 175 -18.08 -0.17 4.76
N ILE A 176 -17.87 0.68 3.76
CA ILE A 176 -16.77 0.55 2.79
C ILE A 176 -15.50 1.16 3.39
N VAL A 177 -14.50 0.32 3.67
CA VAL A 177 -13.26 0.70 4.36
C VAL A 177 -12.02 0.27 3.58
N GLY A 178 -10.85 0.63 4.10
CA GLY A 178 -9.55 0.20 3.56
C GLY A 178 -9.34 -1.32 3.64
N VAL A 179 -8.38 -1.82 2.86
CA VAL A 179 -8.04 -3.26 2.84
C VAL A 179 -7.57 -3.74 4.21
N ASP A 180 -6.90 -2.87 4.98
CA ASP A 180 -6.35 -3.19 6.29
C ASP A 180 -7.35 -2.94 7.45
N GLU A 181 -8.60 -2.55 7.13
CA GLU A 181 -9.63 -2.16 8.09
C GLU A 181 -10.83 -3.12 8.10
N VAL A 182 -10.75 -4.19 7.33
CA VAL A 182 -11.85 -5.15 7.18
C VAL A 182 -12.18 -5.81 8.52
N ASN A 183 -13.47 -5.79 8.87
CA ASN A 183 -14.03 -6.49 10.03
C ASN A 183 -15.45 -6.94 9.70
N LEU A 184 -15.61 -8.22 9.40
CA LEU A 184 -16.89 -8.80 8.98
C LEU A 184 -17.94 -8.76 10.10
N GLU A 185 -17.53 -8.86 11.38
CA GLU A 185 -18.45 -8.78 12.53
C GLU A 185 -19.11 -7.40 12.65
N LYS A 186 -18.43 -6.35 12.18
CA LYS A 186 -18.93 -4.98 12.14
C LYS A 186 -19.50 -4.57 10.79
N GLY A 187 -19.61 -5.48 9.82
CA GLY A 187 -20.02 -5.16 8.47
C GLY A 187 -19.00 -4.33 7.67
N HIS A 188 -17.73 -4.25 8.12
CA HIS A 188 -16.70 -3.51 7.40
C HIS A 188 -16.15 -4.33 6.24
N VAL A 189 -16.37 -3.87 5.02
CA VAL A 189 -15.93 -4.53 3.80
C VAL A 189 -14.86 -3.70 3.08
N SER A 190 -13.91 -4.40 2.46
CA SER A 190 -12.87 -3.71 1.68
C SER A 190 -13.47 -3.02 0.44
N TRP A 191 -13.00 -1.81 0.14
CA TRP A 191 -13.35 -1.09 -1.09
C TRP A 191 -12.99 -1.83 -2.39
N VAL A 192 -12.05 -2.80 -2.35
CA VAL A 192 -11.70 -3.66 -3.49
C VAL A 192 -12.61 -4.90 -3.63
N SER A 193 -13.49 -5.15 -2.66
CA SER A 193 -14.42 -6.28 -2.69
C SER A 193 -15.41 -6.15 -3.85
N PRO A 194 -15.94 -7.27 -4.38
CA PRO A 194 -16.92 -7.23 -5.47
C PRO A 194 -18.16 -6.40 -5.15
N ILE A 195 -18.67 -6.52 -3.90
CA ILE A 195 -19.83 -5.76 -3.45
C ILE A 195 -19.52 -4.26 -3.37
N ALA A 196 -18.41 -3.86 -2.78
CA ALA A 196 -18.03 -2.46 -2.71
C ALA A 196 -17.81 -1.84 -4.10
N LYS A 197 -17.17 -2.58 -5.01
CA LYS A 197 -16.98 -2.13 -6.40
C LYS A 197 -18.28 -1.93 -7.16
N ALA A 198 -19.31 -2.72 -6.88
CA ALA A 198 -20.63 -2.57 -7.50
C ALA A 198 -21.38 -1.37 -6.92
N LEU A 199 -21.24 -1.11 -5.61
CA LEU A 199 -21.91 0.00 -4.92
C LEU A 199 -21.25 1.36 -5.15
N ILE A 200 -19.92 1.41 -5.30
CA ILE A 200 -19.22 2.69 -5.48
C ILE A 200 -19.72 3.41 -6.73
N LYS A 201 -20.07 4.70 -6.56
CA LYS A 201 -20.70 5.63 -7.51
C LYS A 201 -22.21 5.49 -7.67
N ALA A 202 -22.85 4.44 -7.16
CA ALA A 202 -24.30 4.35 -7.10
C ALA A 202 -24.87 5.35 -6.10
N ARG A 203 -26.17 5.60 -6.17
CA ARG A 203 -26.90 6.56 -5.35
C ARG A 203 -28.01 5.89 -4.55
N LEU A 204 -28.51 6.62 -3.57
CA LEU A 204 -29.72 6.26 -2.85
C LEU A 204 -30.87 5.96 -3.84
N GLY A 205 -31.55 4.82 -3.66
CA GLY A 205 -32.64 4.34 -4.52
C GLY A 205 -32.20 3.60 -5.80
N ASP A 206 -30.90 3.51 -6.09
CA ASP A 206 -30.43 2.77 -7.25
C ASP A 206 -30.52 1.25 -7.01
N CYS A 207 -30.89 0.49 -8.08
CA CYS A 207 -30.80 -0.96 -8.12
C CYS A 207 -29.45 -1.37 -8.73
N VAL A 208 -28.71 -2.19 -8.01
CA VAL A 208 -27.36 -2.61 -8.39
C VAL A 208 -27.27 -4.14 -8.41
N ARG A 209 -26.61 -4.69 -9.44
CA ARG A 209 -26.34 -6.12 -9.50
C ARG A 209 -24.99 -6.44 -8.86
N ILE A 210 -24.99 -7.27 -7.82
CA ILE A 210 -23.81 -7.76 -7.13
C ILE A 210 -23.56 -9.22 -7.46
N GLN A 211 -22.28 -9.62 -7.45
CA GLN A 211 -21.88 -11.01 -7.61
C GLN A 211 -21.71 -11.65 -6.23
N THR A 212 -22.59 -12.59 -5.89
CA THR A 212 -22.50 -13.39 -4.66
C THR A 212 -21.99 -14.81 -4.95
N PRO A 213 -21.53 -15.56 -3.95
CA PRO A 213 -21.15 -16.97 -4.13
C PRO A 213 -22.29 -17.85 -4.66
N THR A 214 -23.53 -17.46 -4.43
CA THR A 214 -24.76 -18.17 -4.88
C THR A 214 -25.22 -17.73 -6.27
N GLY A 215 -24.59 -16.71 -6.86
CA GLY A 215 -24.93 -16.16 -8.17
C GLY A 215 -25.12 -14.65 -8.15
N PRO A 216 -25.41 -14.05 -9.31
CA PRO A 216 -25.73 -12.62 -9.37
C PRO A 216 -27.06 -12.35 -8.65
N THR A 217 -27.09 -11.32 -7.83
CA THR A 217 -28.29 -10.89 -7.07
C THR A 217 -28.49 -9.40 -7.28
N GLU A 218 -29.73 -8.96 -7.44
CA GLU A 218 -30.09 -7.56 -7.53
C GLU A 218 -30.43 -7.01 -6.15
N ILE A 219 -29.88 -5.83 -5.82
CA ILE A 219 -30.10 -5.14 -4.55
C ILE A 219 -30.53 -3.72 -4.79
N GLU A 220 -31.35 -3.17 -3.89
CA GLU A 220 -31.75 -1.77 -3.85
C GLU A 220 -31.05 -1.05 -2.70
N ILE A 221 -30.54 0.16 -2.96
CA ILE A 221 -29.86 0.98 -1.95
C ILE A 221 -30.91 1.78 -1.19
N ILE A 222 -31.07 1.47 0.10
CA ILE A 222 -32.09 2.08 0.97
C ILE A 222 -31.53 3.31 1.69
N GLU A 223 -30.26 3.29 2.09
CA GLU A 223 -29.68 4.34 2.89
C GLU A 223 -28.18 4.48 2.64
N VAL A 224 -27.70 5.71 2.63
CA VAL A 224 -26.27 6.06 2.52
C VAL A 224 -25.91 7.04 3.63
N GLN A 225 -24.94 6.70 4.47
CA GLN A 225 -24.49 7.55 5.58
C GLN A 225 -22.95 7.66 5.60
N TYR A 226 -22.45 8.78 6.15
CA TYR A 226 -21.03 9.02 6.40
C TYR A 226 -20.81 9.41 7.86
N TYR A 227 -19.87 8.73 8.53
CA TYR A 227 -19.57 8.92 9.96
C TYR A 227 -18.18 9.51 10.21
#